data_fdd736cdef727361614d41a56bcb04b2
#
_entry.id   fdd736cdef727361614d41a56bcb04b2
#
_cell.length_a   1.000
_cell.length_b   1.000
_cell.length_c   1.000
_cell.angle_alpha   90.00
_cell.angle_beta   90.00
_cell.angle_gamma   90.00
#
_symmetry.space_group_name_H-M   'P 1'
#
loop_
_entity.id
_entity.type
_entity.pdbx_description
1 polymer ?
#
loop_
_entity_poly.entity_id
_entity_poly.type
_entity_poly.pdbx_seq_one_letter_code
_entity_poly.pdbx_strand_id
1 'polypeptide(L)'
;MKLMIAVLLSLFLFQANNPPAVKINAPVSGSLNSNIRYTINVSDKEDGDTKYDEIDPNQILLTVSSDKNASKDDRLILHSMMTSNCMNCHWFNAKLIGPSFNDISKRYASSSNVADIIKRVKEGSKGIWGDNVMPTHPELSVEETGKMVKWILAFNDEKNIQYYLGKEGSIRLQKPIVLTASYLDHHHAMGEDKMTILVK
;
A
#
# COMPACT_ATOMS: atom_id res chain seq x y z
N MET A 1 5.56 -40.25 50.82
CA MET A 1 4.74 -40.08 49.61
C MET A 1 5.15 -38.74 48.97
N LYS A 2 6.07 -38.79 47.98
CA LYS A 2 6.60 -37.57 47.31
C LYS A 2 5.74 -37.32 46.09
N LEU A 3 5.03 -36.20 46.09
CA LEU A 3 4.21 -35.72 44.97
C LEU A 3 5.14 -35.08 43.91
N MET A 4 5.35 -35.76 42.79
CA MET A 4 6.03 -35.18 41.63
C MET A 4 5.04 -34.28 40.89
N ILE A 5 5.25 -32.98 40.98
CA ILE A 5 4.55 -31.99 40.11
C ILE A 5 5.28 -32.00 38.78
N ALA A 6 4.67 -32.59 37.77
CA ALA A 6 5.12 -32.47 36.38
C ALA A 6 4.70 -31.10 35.85
N VAL A 7 5.68 -30.21 35.72
CA VAL A 7 5.48 -28.90 35.01
C VAL A 7 5.47 -29.21 33.52
N LEU A 8 4.28 -29.22 32.92
CA LEU A 8 4.11 -29.21 31.46
C LEU A 8 4.54 -27.84 30.93
N LEU A 9 5.77 -27.77 30.49
CA LEU A 9 6.27 -26.59 29.72
C LEU A 9 5.65 -26.67 28.31
N SER A 10 4.54 -26.00 28.08
CA SER A 10 3.99 -25.82 26.74
C SER A 10 4.97 -24.93 25.96
N LEU A 11 5.81 -25.56 25.12
CA LEU A 11 6.56 -24.88 24.10
C LEU A 11 5.54 -24.29 23.10
N PHE A 12 5.21 -23.02 23.26
CA PHE A 12 4.64 -22.23 22.17
C PHE A 12 5.74 -22.14 21.10
N LEU A 13 5.66 -22.99 20.10
CA LEU A 13 6.42 -22.82 18.88
C LEU A 13 5.91 -21.52 18.24
N PHE A 14 6.63 -20.43 18.46
CA PHE A 14 6.49 -19.24 17.64
C PHE A 14 6.84 -19.65 16.21
N GLN A 15 5.83 -19.95 15.41
CA GLN A 15 6.01 -20.20 14.00
C GLN A 15 6.46 -18.87 13.39
N ALA A 16 7.72 -18.83 12.91
CA ALA A 16 8.24 -17.62 12.26
C ALA A 16 7.36 -17.33 11.04
N ASN A 17 6.77 -16.13 10.98
CA ASN A 17 6.06 -15.69 9.81
C ASN A 17 7.04 -15.52 8.64
N ASN A 18 6.75 -16.13 7.50
CA ASN A 18 7.54 -15.97 6.29
C ASN A 18 6.86 -14.88 5.42
N PRO A 19 7.65 -13.97 4.82
CA PRO A 19 7.07 -13.02 3.89
C PRO A 19 6.33 -13.70 2.74
N PRO A 20 5.22 -13.13 2.27
CA PRO A 20 4.50 -13.62 1.09
C PRO A 20 5.39 -13.75 -0.13
N ALA A 21 5.16 -14.77 -0.94
CA ALA A 21 5.78 -14.88 -2.27
C ALA A 21 4.98 -14.01 -3.25
N VAL A 22 5.61 -12.97 -3.78
CA VAL A 22 5.03 -12.07 -4.78
C VAL A 22 5.72 -12.31 -6.11
N LYS A 23 4.96 -12.38 -7.23
CA LYS A 23 5.52 -12.58 -8.57
C LYS A 23 4.80 -11.72 -9.61
N ILE A 24 5.56 -10.86 -10.31
CA ILE A 24 5.09 -10.10 -11.46
C ILE A 24 5.29 -10.95 -12.73
N ASN A 25 4.24 -11.07 -13.53
CA ASN A 25 4.29 -11.65 -14.86
C ASN A 25 3.96 -10.56 -15.87
N ALA A 26 4.94 -10.18 -16.68
CA ALA A 26 4.82 -9.21 -17.76
C ALA A 26 5.92 -9.45 -18.81
N PRO A 27 5.79 -8.94 -20.05
CA PRO A 27 6.88 -8.94 -21.01
C PRO A 27 8.07 -8.12 -20.50
N VAL A 28 9.30 -8.60 -20.70
CA VAL A 28 10.54 -7.88 -20.34
C VAL A 28 10.83 -6.67 -21.24
N SER A 29 10.09 -6.53 -22.34
CA SER A 29 10.22 -5.40 -23.26
C SER A 29 8.97 -5.24 -24.12
N GLY A 30 8.75 -4.01 -24.64
CA GLY A 30 7.66 -3.68 -25.54
C GLY A 30 8.00 -2.55 -26.48
N SER A 31 7.16 -2.32 -27.49
CA SER A 31 7.29 -1.17 -28.38
C SER A 31 6.90 0.12 -27.67
N LEU A 32 7.54 1.23 -28.05
CA LEU A 32 7.17 2.54 -27.56
C LEU A 32 5.67 2.80 -27.79
N ASN A 33 4.99 3.35 -26.78
CA ASN A 33 3.55 3.60 -26.76
C ASN A 33 2.64 2.35 -26.81
N SER A 34 3.17 1.15 -26.70
CA SER A 34 2.34 -0.06 -26.54
C SER A 34 1.79 -0.19 -25.11
N ASN A 35 0.69 -0.92 -24.97
CA ASN A 35 0.17 -1.30 -23.67
C ASN A 35 0.81 -2.61 -23.23
N ILE A 36 1.45 -2.59 -22.07
CA ILE A 36 2.05 -3.75 -21.41
C ILE A 36 1.03 -4.28 -20.40
N ARG A 37 0.53 -5.49 -20.63
CA ARG A 37 -0.30 -6.20 -19.65
C ARG A 37 0.59 -6.86 -18.62
N TYR A 38 0.13 -6.85 -17.38
CA TYR A 38 0.78 -7.54 -16.26
C TYR A 38 -0.23 -8.31 -15.43
N THR A 39 0.24 -9.34 -14.76
CA THR A 39 -0.46 -9.99 -13.65
C THR A 39 0.49 -10.10 -12.47
N ILE A 40 -0.06 -10.09 -11.26
CA ILE A 40 0.69 -10.26 -10.00
C ILE A 40 0.09 -11.44 -9.28
N ASN A 41 0.91 -12.45 -9.03
CA ASN A 41 0.56 -13.59 -8.21
C ASN A 41 1.14 -13.38 -6.82
N VAL A 42 0.32 -13.58 -5.81
CA VAL A 42 0.73 -13.58 -4.41
C VAL A 42 0.32 -14.92 -3.82
N SER A 43 1.23 -15.52 -3.08
CA SER A 43 0.97 -16.73 -2.30
C SER A 43 1.56 -16.54 -0.91
N ASP A 44 0.76 -16.75 0.10
CA ASP A 44 1.13 -16.69 1.50
C ASP A 44 0.55 -17.88 2.22
N LYS A 45 1.26 -18.38 3.24
CA LYS A 45 0.84 -19.59 3.95
C LYS A 45 -0.39 -19.35 4.80
N GLU A 46 -0.47 -18.18 5.38
CA GLU A 46 -1.51 -17.79 6.34
C GLU A 46 -2.69 -17.11 5.65
N ASP A 47 -2.43 -16.27 4.61
CA ASP A 47 -3.43 -15.47 3.92
C ASP A 47 -3.99 -16.13 2.64
N GLY A 48 -3.33 -17.18 2.13
CA GLY A 48 -3.78 -17.92 0.96
C GLY A 48 -3.12 -17.49 -0.35
N ASP A 49 -3.83 -17.62 -1.47
CA ASP A 49 -3.29 -17.43 -2.81
C ASP A 49 -4.26 -16.64 -3.70
N THR A 50 -3.72 -15.69 -4.48
CA THR A 50 -4.49 -14.92 -5.47
C THR A 50 -5.11 -15.79 -6.57
N LYS A 51 -4.58 -17.00 -6.80
CA LYS A 51 -5.11 -17.95 -7.76
C LYS A 51 -6.49 -18.45 -7.35
N TYR A 52 -6.77 -18.52 -6.06
CA TYR A 52 -8.03 -19.01 -5.50
C TYR A 52 -8.91 -17.87 -4.97
N ASP A 53 -8.55 -16.61 -5.25
CA ASP A 53 -9.23 -15.40 -4.77
C ASP A 53 -9.33 -15.31 -3.24
N GLU A 54 -8.36 -15.90 -2.52
CA GLU A 54 -8.28 -15.85 -1.05
C GLU A 54 -7.69 -14.52 -0.57
N ILE A 55 -6.82 -13.91 -1.38
CA ILE A 55 -6.23 -12.59 -1.13
C ILE A 55 -7.03 -11.51 -1.87
N ASP A 56 -7.48 -10.47 -1.15
CA ASP A 56 -8.16 -9.31 -1.77
C ASP A 56 -7.20 -8.59 -2.74
N PRO A 57 -7.51 -8.51 -4.03
CA PRO A 57 -6.68 -7.82 -5.01
C PRO A 57 -6.41 -6.34 -4.65
N ASN A 58 -7.32 -5.67 -3.93
CA ASN A 58 -7.13 -4.28 -3.53
C ASN A 58 -6.02 -4.10 -2.47
N GLN A 59 -5.53 -5.18 -1.89
CA GLN A 59 -4.37 -5.17 -0.98
C GLN A 59 -3.04 -5.39 -1.71
N ILE A 60 -3.05 -5.59 -3.04
CA ILE A 60 -1.84 -5.73 -3.86
C ILE A 60 -1.48 -4.37 -4.43
N LEU A 61 -0.31 -3.86 -4.08
CA LEU A 61 0.21 -2.59 -4.55
C LEU A 61 1.24 -2.82 -5.67
N LEU A 62 1.04 -2.13 -6.81
CA LEU A 62 2.06 -2.01 -7.85
C LEU A 62 2.52 -0.56 -7.94
N THR A 63 3.81 -0.33 -7.85
CA THR A 63 4.43 0.95 -8.16
C THR A 63 5.18 0.85 -9.49
N VAL A 64 5.03 1.89 -10.32
CA VAL A 64 5.67 1.99 -11.64
C VAL A 64 6.47 3.27 -11.69
N SER A 65 7.75 3.17 -12.00
CA SER A 65 8.65 4.33 -12.11
C SER A 65 9.68 4.15 -13.22
N SER A 66 10.32 5.25 -13.67
CA SER A 66 11.40 5.17 -14.64
C SER A 66 12.80 5.23 -14.01
N ASP A 67 12.92 5.90 -12.87
CA ASP A 67 14.20 6.30 -12.29
C ASP A 67 14.27 6.12 -10.76
N LYS A 68 13.16 6.26 -10.06
CA LYS A 68 13.10 6.09 -8.60
C LYS A 68 11.88 5.28 -8.24
N ASN A 69 12.07 4.20 -7.50
CA ASN A 69 10.97 3.45 -6.90
C ASN A 69 10.51 4.13 -5.60
N ALA A 70 9.27 3.90 -5.23
CA ALA A 70 8.82 4.12 -3.86
C ALA A 70 9.74 3.34 -2.90
N SER A 71 10.12 3.96 -1.80
CA SER A 71 10.92 3.28 -0.78
C SER A 71 10.13 2.14 -0.14
N LYS A 72 10.80 1.26 0.57
CA LYS A 72 10.11 0.22 1.34
C LYS A 72 9.17 0.84 2.37
N ASP A 73 9.59 1.92 3.01
CA ASP A 73 8.78 2.64 4.01
C ASP A 73 7.54 3.27 3.38
N ASP A 74 7.65 3.86 2.17
CA ASP A 74 6.49 4.37 1.43
C ASP A 74 5.48 3.26 1.15
N ARG A 75 5.95 2.08 0.71
CA ARG A 75 5.05 0.95 0.46
C ARG A 75 4.39 0.43 1.73
N LEU A 76 5.11 0.35 2.86
CA LEU A 76 4.52 -0.01 4.16
C LEU A 76 3.43 0.98 4.58
N ILE A 77 3.66 2.29 4.42
CA ILE A 77 2.66 3.32 4.71
C ILE A 77 1.44 3.16 3.81
N LEU A 78 1.64 2.90 2.51
CA LEU A 78 0.54 2.68 1.58
C LEU A 78 -0.27 1.43 1.93
N HIS A 79 0.38 0.32 2.28
CA HIS A 79 -0.32 -0.87 2.77
C HIS A 79 -1.14 -0.59 4.03
N SER A 80 -0.60 0.17 4.98
CA SER A 80 -1.37 0.59 6.16
C SER A 80 -2.58 1.45 5.78
N MET A 81 -2.49 2.34 4.77
CA MET A 81 -3.64 3.09 4.26
C MET A 81 -4.67 2.19 3.57
N MET A 82 -4.21 1.16 2.83
CA MET A 82 -5.09 0.20 2.16
C MET A 82 -5.88 -0.63 3.19
N THR A 83 -5.22 -1.20 4.17
CA THR A 83 -5.85 -1.99 5.25
C THR A 83 -6.77 -1.16 6.15
N SER A 84 -6.52 0.15 6.26
CA SER A 84 -7.40 1.09 6.98
C SER A 84 -8.50 1.71 6.10
N ASN A 85 -8.77 1.15 4.93
CA ASN A 85 -9.82 1.56 3.99
C ASN A 85 -9.71 3.01 3.47
N CYS A 86 -8.58 3.69 3.61
CA CYS A 86 -8.39 5.06 3.13
C CYS A 86 -8.62 5.17 1.62
N MET A 87 -8.21 4.12 0.85
CA MET A 87 -8.31 4.08 -0.61
C MET A 87 -9.75 3.95 -1.12
N ASN A 88 -10.73 3.61 -0.27
CA ASN A 88 -12.14 3.59 -0.64
C ASN A 88 -12.70 5.01 -0.87
N CYS A 89 -12.09 6.02 -0.24
CA CYS A 89 -12.54 7.40 -0.31
C CYS A 89 -11.52 8.34 -0.94
N HIS A 90 -10.23 8.02 -0.89
CA HIS A 90 -9.13 8.85 -1.39
C HIS A 90 -8.36 8.11 -2.48
N TRP A 91 -7.93 8.85 -3.50
CA TRP A 91 -7.03 8.32 -4.52
C TRP A 91 -5.82 9.24 -4.68
N PHE A 92 -4.80 8.78 -5.38
CA PHE A 92 -3.55 9.53 -5.54
C PHE A 92 -3.78 10.90 -6.20
N ASN A 93 -4.37 10.91 -7.41
CA ASN A 93 -4.52 12.10 -8.25
C ASN A 93 -5.97 12.38 -8.67
N ALA A 94 -6.92 11.57 -8.25
CA ALA A 94 -8.33 11.70 -8.59
C ALA A 94 -9.18 11.85 -7.33
N LYS A 95 -10.13 12.78 -7.36
CA LYS A 95 -11.15 12.89 -6.33
C LYS A 95 -12.11 11.70 -6.45
N LEU A 96 -12.30 11.00 -5.34
CA LEU A 96 -13.37 10.01 -5.18
C LEU A 96 -14.49 10.61 -4.29
N ILE A 97 -14.77 9.99 -3.15
CA ILE A 97 -15.67 10.53 -2.14
C ILE A 97 -14.98 11.71 -1.42
N GLY A 98 -13.73 11.49 -0.99
CA GLY A 98 -12.84 12.49 -0.43
C GLY A 98 -11.93 13.16 -1.48
N PRO A 99 -11.13 14.15 -1.08
CA PRO A 99 -10.12 14.77 -1.94
C PRO A 99 -9.01 13.79 -2.30
N SER A 100 -8.33 14.02 -3.43
CA SER A 100 -7.13 13.26 -3.77
C SER A 100 -5.97 13.57 -2.80
N PHE A 101 -5.01 12.65 -2.66
CA PHE A 101 -3.80 12.93 -1.88
C PHE A 101 -3.01 14.11 -2.44
N ASN A 102 -3.02 14.30 -3.76
CA ASN A 102 -2.41 15.45 -4.41
C ASN A 102 -3.10 16.78 -4.03
N ASP A 103 -4.44 16.80 -3.95
CA ASP A 103 -5.17 18.00 -3.51
C ASP A 103 -4.90 18.30 -2.03
N ILE A 104 -4.85 17.25 -1.19
CA ILE A 104 -4.51 17.40 0.23
C ILE A 104 -3.10 17.96 0.39
N SER A 105 -2.13 17.37 -0.31
CA SER A 105 -0.74 17.84 -0.30
C SER A 105 -0.67 19.31 -0.70
N LYS A 106 -1.24 19.69 -1.84
CA LYS A 106 -1.23 21.09 -2.33
C LYS A 106 -1.87 22.05 -1.34
N ARG A 107 -3.01 21.68 -0.75
CA ARG A 107 -3.72 22.56 0.21
C ARG A 107 -2.94 22.80 1.49
N TYR A 108 -2.22 21.78 1.96
CA TYR A 108 -1.53 21.81 3.26
C TYR A 108 0.00 21.87 3.16
N ALA A 109 0.58 22.00 1.95
CA ALA A 109 2.03 22.05 1.74
C ALA A 109 2.76 23.09 2.59
N SER A 110 2.11 24.22 2.88
CA SER A 110 2.65 25.30 3.72
C SER A 110 2.14 25.26 5.17
N SER A 111 1.38 24.24 5.53
CA SER A 111 0.78 24.13 6.88
C SER A 111 1.78 23.53 7.85
N SER A 112 2.06 24.25 8.92
CA SER A 112 2.83 23.72 10.07
C SER A 112 2.00 22.82 10.97
N ASN A 113 0.70 22.64 10.70
CA ASN A 113 -0.23 22.00 11.62
C ASN A 113 -0.54 20.55 11.27
N VAL A 114 0.52 19.70 11.23
CA VAL A 114 0.38 18.25 11.05
C VAL A 114 -0.52 17.63 12.13
N ALA A 115 -0.49 18.16 13.37
CA ALA A 115 -1.27 17.65 14.48
C ALA A 115 -2.79 17.78 14.25
N ASP A 116 -3.25 18.88 13.65
CA ASP A 116 -4.67 19.06 13.31
C ASP A 116 -5.13 18.07 12.22
N ILE A 117 -4.27 17.75 11.26
CA ILE A 117 -4.60 16.77 10.23
C ILE A 117 -4.68 15.37 10.85
N ILE A 118 -3.74 15.02 11.72
CA ILE A 118 -3.78 13.76 12.48
C ILE A 118 -5.08 13.67 13.29
N LYS A 119 -5.44 14.75 14.00
CA LYS A 119 -6.69 14.80 14.76
C LYS A 119 -7.92 14.54 13.89
N ARG A 120 -7.98 15.15 12.69
CA ARG A 120 -9.08 14.94 11.73
C ARG A 120 -9.17 13.52 11.21
N VAL A 121 -8.07 12.83 11.03
CA VAL A 121 -8.08 11.41 10.67
C VAL A 121 -8.62 10.58 11.83
N LYS A 122 -8.17 10.84 13.05
CA LYS A 122 -8.57 10.10 14.25
C LYS A 122 -10.03 10.31 14.64
N GLU A 123 -10.49 11.56 14.58
CA GLU A 123 -11.83 11.97 15.07
C GLU A 123 -12.84 12.14 13.92
N GLY A 124 -12.42 12.00 12.69
CA GLY A 124 -13.24 12.32 11.53
C GLY A 124 -13.30 13.81 11.23
N SER A 125 -13.90 14.18 10.11
CA SER A 125 -14.09 15.58 9.74
C SER A 125 -15.27 15.79 8.80
N LYS A 126 -15.86 17.00 8.84
CA LYS A 126 -16.93 17.45 7.94
C LYS A 126 -16.73 18.90 7.54
N GLY A 127 -17.20 19.26 6.35
CA GLY A 127 -17.29 20.66 5.91
C GLY A 127 -15.98 21.26 5.37
N ILE A 128 -14.84 20.56 5.45
CA ILE A 128 -13.54 21.08 5.02
C ILE A 128 -13.36 20.95 3.52
N TRP A 129 -13.89 19.86 2.96
CA TRP A 129 -13.81 19.50 1.55
C TRP A 129 -15.20 19.33 0.91
N GLY A 130 -16.21 20.05 1.43
CA GLY A 130 -17.61 19.95 1.06
C GLY A 130 -18.42 19.18 2.09
N ASP A 131 -19.57 18.63 1.69
CA ASP A 131 -20.55 18.03 2.60
C ASP A 131 -20.24 16.59 3.01
N ASN A 132 -19.32 15.94 2.30
CA ASN A 132 -18.93 14.58 2.61
C ASN A 132 -18.25 14.51 4.00
N VAL A 133 -18.60 13.45 4.73
CA VAL A 133 -18.05 13.17 6.04
C VAL A 133 -16.89 12.19 5.89
N MET A 134 -15.73 12.54 6.41
CA MET A 134 -14.65 11.59 6.64
C MET A 134 -14.93 10.85 7.95
N PRO A 135 -15.01 9.51 7.96
CA PRO A 135 -15.22 8.74 9.17
C PRO A 135 -14.04 8.85 10.14
N THR A 136 -14.26 8.42 11.38
CA THR A 136 -13.22 8.33 12.42
C THR A 136 -12.37 7.08 12.22
N HIS A 137 -11.09 7.15 12.57
CA HIS A 137 -10.15 6.03 12.58
C HIS A 137 -9.51 5.87 13.97
N PRO A 138 -10.30 5.48 15.00
CA PRO A 138 -9.80 5.34 16.36
C PRO A 138 -8.80 4.19 16.52
N GLU A 139 -8.86 3.17 15.65
CA GLU A 139 -7.98 2.00 15.60
C GLU A 139 -6.53 2.35 15.29
N LEU A 140 -6.28 3.42 14.50
CA LEU A 140 -4.94 3.86 14.17
C LEU A 140 -4.27 4.53 15.38
N SER A 141 -3.02 4.22 15.64
CA SER A 141 -2.21 4.98 16.60
C SER A 141 -1.90 6.39 16.07
N VAL A 142 -1.55 7.31 16.97
CA VAL A 142 -1.09 8.66 16.59
C VAL A 142 0.20 8.60 15.75
N GLU A 143 1.08 7.64 16.05
CA GLU A 143 2.32 7.45 15.32
C GLU A 143 2.07 6.99 13.88
N GLU A 144 1.25 5.95 13.67
CA GLU A 144 0.87 5.45 12.35
C GLU A 144 0.18 6.53 11.52
N THR A 145 -0.83 7.20 12.11
CA THR A 145 -1.51 8.32 11.47
C THR A 145 -0.52 9.43 11.09
N GLY A 146 0.45 9.70 11.96
CA GLY A 146 1.50 10.69 11.70
C GLY A 146 2.39 10.33 10.51
N LYS A 147 2.74 9.05 10.33
CA LYS A 147 3.49 8.56 9.16
C LYS A 147 2.66 8.72 7.87
N MET A 148 1.39 8.33 7.90
CA MET A 148 0.47 8.47 6.77
C MET A 148 0.29 9.95 6.37
N VAL A 149 0.01 10.83 7.33
CA VAL A 149 -0.15 12.28 7.09
C VAL A 149 1.12 12.88 6.50
N LYS A 150 2.29 12.57 7.04
CA LYS A 150 3.57 13.06 6.51
C LYS A 150 3.79 12.58 5.08
N TRP A 151 3.48 11.32 4.78
CA TRP A 151 3.58 10.78 3.43
C TRP A 151 2.63 11.51 2.46
N ILE A 152 1.35 11.72 2.86
CA ILE A 152 0.37 12.46 2.05
C ILE A 152 0.85 13.89 1.79
N LEU A 153 1.37 14.60 2.80
CA LEU A 153 1.87 15.98 2.65
C LEU A 153 3.11 16.06 1.77
N ALA A 154 3.92 15.02 1.74
CA ALA A 154 5.08 14.90 0.87
C ALA A 154 4.75 14.35 -0.52
N PHE A 155 3.48 13.91 -0.73
CA PHE A 155 3.04 13.39 -2.01
C PHE A 155 3.09 14.48 -3.08
N ASN A 156 3.74 14.15 -4.18
CA ASN A 156 3.86 15.03 -5.33
C ASN A 156 3.76 14.17 -6.59
N ASP A 157 2.82 14.50 -7.46
CA ASP A 157 2.59 13.85 -8.76
C ASP A 157 3.80 13.95 -9.70
N GLU A 158 4.66 14.94 -9.49
CA GLU A 158 5.89 15.15 -10.27
C GLU A 158 6.99 14.10 -10.00
N LYS A 159 6.84 13.27 -8.95
CA LYS A 159 7.83 12.24 -8.61
C LYS A 159 7.93 11.09 -9.63
N ASN A 160 7.13 11.10 -10.69
CA ASN A 160 7.13 10.08 -11.76
C ASN A 160 6.91 8.64 -11.26
N ILE A 161 6.26 8.48 -10.10
CA ILE A 161 5.83 7.19 -9.58
C ILE A 161 4.32 7.08 -9.76
N GLN A 162 3.89 6.06 -10.49
CA GLN A 162 2.48 5.72 -10.62
C GLN A 162 2.15 4.56 -9.69
N TYR A 163 0.95 4.60 -9.12
CA TYR A 163 0.45 3.63 -8.16
C TYR A 163 -0.79 2.95 -8.70
N TYR A 164 -0.83 1.63 -8.60
CA TYR A 164 -1.94 0.80 -9.04
C TYR A 164 -2.28 -0.20 -7.93
N LEU A 165 -3.56 -0.48 -7.75
CA LEU A 165 -4.05 -1.55 -6.89
C LEU A 165 -4.64 -2.65 -7.75
N GLY A 166 -4.42 -3.89 -7.35
CA GLY A 166 -4.99 -5.04 -8.05
C GLY A 166 -3.96 -6.03 -8.54
N LYS A 167 -4.44 -7.24 -8.82
CA LYS A 167 -3.60 -8.36 -9.29
C LYS A 167 -3.33 -8.36 -10.79
N GLU A 168 -3.94 -7.46 -11.56
CA GLU A 168 -3.74 -7.39 -13.02
C GLU A 168 -4.05 -5.99 -13.57
N GLY A 169 -3.50 -5.69 -14.74
CA GLY A 169 -3.74 -4.41 -15.41
C GLY A 169 -2.91 -4.22 -16.66
N SER A 170 -2.88 -2.98 -17.14
CA SER A 170 -2.04 -2.57 -18.26
C SER A 170 -1.41 -1.21 -18.05
N ILE A 171 -0.18 -1.03 -18.53
CA ILE A 171 0.60 0.20 -18.41
C ILE A 171 1.05 0.60 -19.82
N ARG A 172 0.87 1.88 -20.16
CA ARG A 172 1.40 2.40 -21.43
C ARG A 172 2.90 2.64 -21.32
N LEU A 173 3.66 1.96 -22.17
CA LEU A 173 5.13 2.03 -22.19
C LEU A 173 5.59 3.25 -22.97
N GLN A 174 6.00 4.33 -22.29
CA GLN A 174 6.53 5.55 -22.91
C GLN A 174 8.04 5.69 -22.80
N LYS A 175 8.65 4.94 -21.90
CA LYS A 175 10.09 4.89 -21.59
C LYS A 175 10.36 3.58 -20.84
N PRO A 176 11.63 3.17 -20.64
CA PRO A 176 11.91 2.06 -19.75
C PRO A 176 11.33 2.31 -18.36
N ILE A 177 10.70 1.29 -17.78
CA ILE A 177 10.03 1.38 -16.48
C ILE A 177 10.46 0.22 -15.57
N VAL A 178 10.38 0.49 -14.28
CA VAL A 178 10.55 -0.51 -13.24
C VAL A 178 9.20 -0.72 -12.56
N LEU A 179 8.77 -1.95 -12.52
CA LEU A 179 7.61 -2.43 -11.78
C LEU A 179 8.08 -2.95 -10.43
N THR A 180 7.42 -2.56 -9.35
CA THR A 180 7.61 -3.18 -8.03
C THR A 180 6.23 -3.51 -7.46
N ALA A 181 5.92 -4.79 -7.36
CA ALA A 181 4.72 -5.29 -6.71
C ALA A 181 5.02 -5.61 -5.25
N SER A 182 4.07 -5.36 -4.36
CA SER A 182 4.18 -5.70 -2.95
C SER A 182 2.84 -6.10 -2.36
N TYR A 183 2.89 -6.97 -1.37
CA TYR A 183 1.78 -7.38 -0.53
C TYR A 183 2.26 -7.45 0.92
N LEU A 184 1.47 -6.92 1.85
CA LEU A 184 1.69 -6.99 3.29
C LEU A 184 0.69 -7.97 3.88
N ASP A 185 1.17 -9.05 4.48
CA ASP A 185 0.32 -10.04 5.12
C ASP A 185 -0.28 -9.54 6.44
N HIS A 186 -1.23 -10.31 6.98
CA HIS A 186 -1.89 -10.00 8.26
C HIS A 186 -0.95 -10.06 9.46
N HIS A 187 0.25 -10.60 9.31
CA HIS A 187 1.31 -10.66 10.33
C HIS A 187 2.40 -9.60 10.11
N HIS A 188 2.15 -8.63 9.22
CA HIS A 188 3.02 -7.49 8.89
C HIS A 188 4.37 -7.86 8.26
N ALA A 189 4.49 -9.03 7.62
CA ALA A 189 5.61 -9.31 6.74
C ALA A 189 5.27 -8.87 5.30
N MET A 190 6.18 -8.16 4.65
CA MET A 190 5.99 -7.66 3.30
C MET A 190 6.79 -8.50 2.30
N GLY A 191 6.06 -9.14 1.37
CA GLY A 191 6.62 -9.73 0.17
C GLY A 191 6.68 -8.72 -0.97
N GLU A 192 7.69 -8.84 -1.84
CA GLU A 192 7.83 -7.97 -3.02
C GLU A 192 8.53 -8.66 -4.18
N ASP A 193 8.18 -8.28 -5.40
CA ASP A 193 8.89 -8.62 -6.63
C ASP A 193 9.14 -7.37 -7.46
N LYS A 194 10.23 -7.39 -8.23
CA LYS A 194 10.66 -6.24 -9.02
C LYS A 194 11.13 -6.70 -10.40
N MET A 195 10.65 -6.01 -11.45
CA MET A 195 11.13 -6.24 -12.81
C MET A 195 11.27 -4.95 -13.60
N THR A 196 12.16 -4.96 -14.58
CA THR A 196 12.34 -3.85 -15.53
C THR A 196 11.76 -4.22 -16.88
N ILE A 197 11.05 -3.27 -17.50
CA ILE A 197 10.54 -3.40 -18.87
C ILE A 197 11.26 -2.40 -19.76
N LEU A 198 11.88 -2.90 -20.81
CA LEU A 198 12.65 -2.10 -21.76
C LEU A 198 11.79 -1.68 -22.96
N VAL A 199 12.13 -0.54 -23.57
CA VAL A 199 11.58 -0.13 -24.87
C VAL A 199 12.43 -0.75 -25.97
N LYS A 200 11.78 -1.38 -26.96
CA LYS A 200 12.40 -1.90 -28.21
C LYS A 200 12.23 -0.89 -29.33
#